data_136fc7b64e91b0e15657bb6f838e880d
#
_entry.id   136fc7b64e91b0e15657bb6f838e880d
#
_cell.length_a   1.000
_cell.length_b   1.000
_cell.length_c   1.000
_cell.angle_alpha   90.00
_cell.angle_beta   90.00
_cell.angle_gamma   90.00
#
_symmetry.space_group_name_H-M   'P 1'
#
loop_
_entity.id
_entity.type
_entity.pdbx_description
1 polymer ?
#
loop_
_entity_poly.entity_id
_entity_poly.type
_entity_poly.pdbx_seq_one_letter_code
_entity_poly.pdbx_strand_id
1 'polypeptide(L)'
;MIKDNIKFGRTFGSADYENPDDAEAIVVPGSELSPDMKESDWDFILNHRQVVFARTSPQQKLIIVENCQRLGHIVAVTGDGVNDSPAIKKADIGIAMGISGSEVSKETADMILLDDDFGSIVNGVEEGRLIFDNLKKSIAYTIQSNIPEITPSWHSSYLPSHAPDDLLDFSYRSWHRYDSSNLDGK
;
A
#
# COMPACT_ATOMS: atom_id res chain seq x y z
N MET A 1 -17.83 -16.62 8.53
CA MET A 1 -18.29 -17.98 8.20
C MET A 1 -18.12 -18.17 6.71
N ILE A 2 -16.88 -18.45 6.28
CA ILE A 2 -16.49 -18.69 4.88
C ILE A 2 -16.07 -20.16 4.85
N LYS A 3 -17.01 -21.08 4.85
CA LYS A 3 -16.72 -22.52 4.88
C LYS A 3 -17.12 -23.28 3.61
N ASP A 4 -17.74 -22.65 2.63
CA ASP A 4 -18.48 -23.45 1.67
C ASP A 4 -17.98 -23.45 0.22
N ASN A 5 -16.84 -22.81 -0.11
CA ASN A 5 -16.30 -22.86 -1.48
C ASN A 5 -14.78 -23.00 -1.57
N ILE A 6 -14.10 -23.43 -0.50
CA ILE A 6 -12.69 -23.79 -0.63
C ILE A 6 -12.64 -25.22 -1.16
N LYS A 7 -12.64 -25.37 -2.46
CA LYS A 7 -12.12 -26.59 -3.07
C LYS A 7 -10.62 -26.58 -2.75
N PHE A 8 -10.21 -27.35 -1.76
CA PHE A 8 -8.80 -27.57 -1.48
C PHE A 8 -8.19 -28.13 -2.77
N GLY A 9 -7.58 -27.25 -3.54
CA GLY A 9 -6.73 -27.60 -4.65
C GLY A 9 -5.59 -28.43 -4.08
N ARG A 10 -5.15 -29.36 -4.84
CA ARG A 10 -4.13 -30.36 -4.49
C ARG A 10 -2.77 -29.71 -4.24
N THR A 11 -1.92 -30.41 -3.52
CA THR A 11 -0.53 -30.06 -3.27
C THR A 11 0.21 -29.86 -4.59
N PHE A 12 0.96 -28.77 -4.73
CA PHE A 12 1.91 -28.57 -5.81
C PHE A 12 2.82 -29.81 -5.92
N GLY A 13 3.00 -30.35 -7.12
CA GLY A 13 3.82 -31.56 -7.35
C GLY A 13 3.08 -32.91 -7.38
N SER A 14 1.79 -32.99 -7.10
CA SER A 14 1.02 -34.22 -7.29
C SER A 14 0.49 -34.33 -8.72
N ALA A 15 0.71 -35.50 -9.33
CA ALA A 15 0.45 -35.78 -10.76
C ALA A 15 -1.02 -35.82 -11.23
N ASP A 16 -1.96 -35.42 -10.39
CA ASP A 16 -3.39 -35.58 -10.63
C ASP A 16 -4.14 -34.28 -10.89
N TYR A 17 -3.61 -33.38 -11.72
CA TYR A 17 -4.29 -32.16 -12.15
C TYR A 17 -5.22 -32.46 -13.32
N GLU A 18 -6.52 -32.57 -13.08
CA GLU A 18 -7.49 -32.60 -14.19
C GLU A 18 -7.76 -31.20 -14.77
N ASN A 19 -7.65 -30.12 -13.99
CA ASN A 19 -7.61 -28.74 -14.48
C ASN A 19 -7.10 -27.81 -13.37
N PRO A 20 -5.83 -27.36 -13.37
CA PRO A 20 -5.29 -26.44 -12.38
C PRO A 20 -5.93 -25.04 -12.46
N ASP A 21 -6.46 -24.63 -13.61
CA ASP A 21 -7.09 -23.32 -13.82
C ASP A 21 -8.43 -23.12 -13.12
N ASP A 22 -9.08 -24.22 -12.69
CA ASP A 22 -10.37 -24.18 -11.97
C ASP A 22 -10.20 -24.12 -10.43
N ALA A 23 -8.98 -24.17 -9.91
CA ALA A 23 -8.73 -24.13 -8.48
C ALA A 23 -8.65 -22.68 -7.98
N GLU A 24 -9.55 -22.25 -7.12
CA GLU A 24 -9.48 -20.94 -6.47
C GLU A 24 -8.31 -20.82 -5.46
N ALA A 25 -7.85 -21.95 -4.92
CA ALA A 25 -6.83 -22.02 -3.88
C ALA A 25 -5.83 -23.14 -4.12
N ILE A 26 -4.56 -22.89 -3.84
CA ILE A 26 -3.45 -23.86 -3.92
C ILE A 26 -2.76 -23.98 -2.57
N VAL A 27 -2.31 -25.19 -2.21
CA VAL A 27 -1.51 -25.45 -1.01
C VAL A 27 -0.10 -25.85 -1.44
N VAL A 28 0.90 -25.10 -0.98
CA VAL A 28 2.31 -25.33 -1.31
C VAL A 28 3.07 -25.63 0.00
N PRO A 29 3.58 -26.85 0.19
CA PRO A 29 4.42 -27.16 1.34
C PRO A 29 5.79 -26.49 1.23
N GLY A 30 6.35 -26.05 2.35
CA GLY A 30 7.68 -25.43 2.39
C GLY A 30 8.80 -26.34 1.89
N SER A 31 8.61 -27.68 1.94
CA SER A 31 9.57 -28.62 1.36
C SER A 31 9.72 -28.51 -0.16
N GLU A 32 8.74 -27.97 -0.83
CA GLU A 32 8.76 -27.77 -2.30
C GLU A 32 9.26 -26.36 -2.68
N LEU A 33 9.32 -25.44 -1.73
CA LEU A 33 9.85 -24.10 -1.94
C LEU A 33 11.38 -24.12 -1.90
N SER A 34 12.01 -24.12 -3.06
CA SER A 34 13.47 -24.00 -3.21
C SER A 34 13.86 -22.58 -3.62
N PRO A 35 15.01 -22.04 -3.16
CA PRO A 35 15.56 -20.79 -3.67
C PRO A 35 15.81 -20.80 -5.19
N ASP A 36 16.05 -21.99 -5.75
CA ASP A 36 16.34 -22.20 -7.19
C ASP A 36 15.07 -22.47 -8.02
N MET A 37 13.87 -22.28 -7.43
CA MET A 37 12.61 -22.45 -8.15
C MET A 37 12.52 -21.46 -9.32
N LYS A 38 12.03 -21.95 -10.47
CA LYS A 38 11.88 -21.11 -11.67
C LYS A 38 10.82 -20.02 -11.45
N GLU A 39 11.04 -18.89 -12.08
CA GLU A 39 10.06 -17.78 -12.05
C GLU A 39 8.68 -18.20 -12.56
N SER A 40 8.63 -19.07 -13.59
CA SER A 40 7.38 -19.61 -14.13
C SER A 40 6.54 -20.37 -13.10
N ASP A 41 7.20 -21.06 -12.16
CA ASP A 41 6.53 -21.84 -11.15
C ASP A 41 5.96 -20.90 -10.05
N TRP A 42 6.71 -19.84 -9.71
CA TRP A 42 6.23 -18.78 -8.85
C TRP A 42 5.04 -18.03 -9.44
N ASP A 43 5.10 -17.70 -10.73
CA ASP A 43 4.02 -17.03 -11.45
C ASP A 43 2.75 -17.88 -11.46
N PHE A 44 2.89 -19.20 -11.67
CA PHE A 44 1.78 -20.13 -11.57
C PHE A 44 1.17 -20.17 -10.17
N ILE A 45 1.99 -20.30 -9.11
CA ILE A 45 1.52 -20.35 -7.72
C ILE A 45 0.81 -19.05 -7.33
N LEU A 46 1.42 -17.91 -7.61
CA LEU A 46 0.94 -16.59 -7.16
C LEU A 46 -0.19 -16.04 -8.03
N ASN A 47 -0.50 -16.65 -9.17
CA ASN A 47 -1.67 -16.31 -9.98
C ASN A 47 -3.00 -16.82 -9.38
N HIS A 48 -2.92 -17.74 -8.40
CA HIS A 48 -4.12 -18.19 -7.69
C HIS A 48 -4.61 -17.11 -6.72
N ARG A 49 -5.93 -17.02 -6.58
CA ARG A 49 -6.56 -16.04 -5.69
C ARG A 49 -6.19 -16.26 -4.21
N GLN A 50 -6.01 -17.52 -3.83
CA GLN A 50 -5.64 -17.90 -2.47
C GLN A 50 -4.51 -18.93 -2.53
N VAL A 51 -3.45 -18.67 -1.75
CA VAL A 51 -2.30 -19.56 -1.65
C VAL A 51 -2.03 -19.85 -0.18
N VAL A 52 -1.90 -21.13 0.15
CA VAL A 52 -1.53 -21.57 1.50
C VAL A 52 -0.12 -22.12 1.45
N PHE A 53 0.82 -21.42 2.04
CA PHE A 53 2.19 -21.90 2.23
C PHE A 53 2.29 -22.62 3.58
N ALA A 54 2.46 -23.94 3.57
CA ALA A 54 2.47 -24.74 4.77
C ALA A 54 3.89 -25.04 5.24
N ARG A 55 4.16 -24.84 6.55
CA ARG A 55 5.45 -25.18 7.20
C ARG A 55 6.66 -24.52 6.53
N THR A 56 6.57 -23.24 6.28
CA THR A 56 7.64 -22.44 5.69
C THR A 56 8.67 -22.01 6.74
N SER A 57 9.93 -21.95 6.33
CA SER A 57 11.01 -21.35 7.10
C SER A 57 10.99 -19.81 7.02
N PRO A 58 11.66 -19.06 7.92
CA PRO A 58 11.77 -17.62 7.83
C PRO A 58 12.33 -17.12 6.50
N GLN A 59 13.31 -17.81 5.94
CA GLN A 59 13.90 -17.48 4.64
C GLN A 59 12.89 -17.67 3.49
N GLN A 60 12.08 -18.72 3.57
CA GLN A 60 11.05 -18.96 2.57
C GLN A 60 9.94 -17.91 2.62
N LYS A 61 9.56 -17.43 3.81
CA LYS A 61 8.62 -16.31 3.95
C LYS A 61 9.14 -15.06 3.24
N LEU A 62 10.43 -14.76 3.39
CA LEU A 62 11.07 -13.65 2.69
C LEU A 62 11.02 -13.83 1.16
N ILE A 63 11.36 -15.01 0.65
CA ILE A 63 11.32 -15.32 -0.79
C ILE A 63 9.89 -15.18 -1.35
N ILE A 64 8.87 -15.60 -0.60
CA ILE A 64 7.46 -15.42 -0.98
C ILE A 64 7.14 -13.94 -1.18
N VAL A 65 7.49 -13.09 -0.21
CA VAL A 65 7.27 -11.64 -0.29
C VAL A 65 7.98 -11.03 -1.50
N GLU A 66 9.24 -11.41 -1.74
CA GLU A 66 10.01 -10.91 -2.88
C GLU A 66 9.39 -11.30 -4.21
N ASN A 67 8.88 -12.52 -4.35
CA ASN A 67 8.22 -12.93 -5.57
C ASN A 67 6.86 -12.26 -5.78
N CYS A 68 6.09 -12.02 -4.73
CA CYS A 68 4.88 -11.22 -4.82
C CYS A 68 5.19 -9.78 -5.31
N GLN A 69 6.23 -9.15 -4.75
CA GLN A 69 6.68 -7.82 -5.16
C GLN A 69 7.22 -7.81 -6.60
N ARG A 70 7.93 -8.86 -7.02
CA ARG A 70 8.40 -9.04 -8.42
C ARG A 70 7.25 -9.01 -9.42
N LEU A 71 6.10 -9.60 -9.06
CA LEU A 71 4.89 -9.57 -9.88
C LEU A 71 4.14 -8.22 -9.83
N GLY A 72 4.66 -7.23 -9.10
CA GLY A 72 4.06 -5.91 -8.99
C GLY A 72 2.93 -5.82 -7.97
N HIS A 73 2.77 -6.81 -7.09
CA HIS A 73 1.81 -6.74 -5.99
C HIS A 73 2.35 -5.85 -4.86
N ILE A 74 1.47 -5.07 -4.25
CA ILE A 74 1.73 -4.39 -2.98
C ILE A 74 1.46 -5.39 -1.87
N VAL A 75 2.48 -5.71 -1.09
CA VAL A 75 2.46 -6.80 -0.11
C VAL A 75 2.40 -6.24 1.30
N ALA A 76 1.36 -6.63 2.04
CA ALA A 76 1.30 -6.46 3.48
C ALA A 76 1.59 -7.80 4.16
N VAL A 77 2.46 -7.81 5.16
CA VAL A 77 2.80 -9.00 5.95
C VAL A 77 2.45 -8.78 7.40
N THR A 78 1.71 -9.73 7.97
CA THR A 78 1.42 -9.76 9.41
C THR A 78 2.19 -10.88 10.07
N GLY A 79 2.70 -10.64 11.27
CA GLY A 79 3.39 -11.65 12.06
C GLY A 79 3.49 -11.28 13.53
N ASP A 80 3.66 -12.31 14.37
CA ASP A 80 3.79 -12.22 15.82
C ASP A 80 5.18 -12.62 16.31
N GLY A 81 5.88 -13.44 15.54
CA GLY A 81 7.15 -14.04 15.92
C GLY A 81 8.40 -13.32 15.43
N VAL A 82 9.50 -13.52 16.13
CA VAL A 82 10.85 -13.07 15.69
C VAL A 82 11.19 -13.61 14.30
N ASN A 83 10.71 -14.81 13.98
CA ASN A 83 10.95 -15.47 12.69
C ASN A 83 10.26 -14.77 11.51
N ASP A 84 9.27 -13.94 11.77
CA ASP A 84 8.54 -13.19 10.76
C ASP A 84 9.16 -11.82 10.46
N SER A 85 10.03 -11.32 11.35
CA SER A 85 10.66 -10.01 11.24
C SER A 85 11.34 -9.75 9.90
N PRO A 86 12.07 -10.70 9.26
CA PRO A 86 12.65 -10.46 7.94
C PRO A 86 11.59 -10.23 6.85
N ALA A 87 10.48 -10.97 6.89
CA ALA A 87 9.38 -10.82 5.95
C ALA A 87 8.58 -9.55 6.21
N ILE A 88 8.33 -9.21 7.48
CA ILE A 88 7.70 -7.95 7.92
C ILE A 88 8.50 -6.75 7.41
N LYS A 89 9.82 -6.76 7.59
CA LYS A 89 10.71 -5.69 7.14
C LYS A 89 10.77 -5.53 5.62
N LYS A 90 10.64 -6.64 4.89
CA LYS A 90 10.73 -6.64 3.42
C LYS A 90 9.43 -6.23 2.75
N ALA A 91 8.29 -6.43 3.40
CA ALA A 91 6.98 -6.08 2.87
C ALA A 91 6.86 -4.57 2.57
N ASP A 92 5.90 -4.18 1.76
CA ASP A 92 5.56 -2.77 1.54
C ASP A 92 4.87 -2.17 2.78
N ILE A 93 4.18 -3.03 3.55
CA ILE A 93 3.61 -2.70 4.86
C ILE A 93 3.84 -3.88 5.80
N GLY A 94 4.66 -3.69 6.81
CA GLY A 94 4.87 -4.65 7.89
C GLY A 94 3.92 -4.41 9.05
N ILE A 95 3.23 -5.45 9.51
CA ILE A 95 2.23 -5.36 10.58
C ILE A 95 2.59 -6.34 11.69
N ALA A 96 2.76 -5.86 12.92
CA ALA A 96 2.99 -6.69 14.10
C ALA A 96 1.75 -6.74 14.99
N MET A 97 1.59 -7.87 15.69
CA MET A 97 0.59 -8.01 16.73
C MET A 97 1.03 -7.27 18.00
N GLY A 98 0.11 -6.54 18.63
CA GLY A 98 0.42 -5.70 19.80
C GLY A 98 0.46 -6.49 21.09
N ILE A 99 -0.41 -7.47 21.26
CA ILE A 99 -0.51 -8.30 22.47
C ILE A 99 0.40 -9.52 22.36
N SER A 100 0.23 -10.32 21.29
CA SER A 100 0.98 -11.56 21.08
C SER A 100 2.34 -11.36 20.40
N GLY A 101 2.57 -10.19 19.79
CA GLY A 101 3.77 -9.90 19.01
C GLY A 101 5.03 -9.76 19.86
N SER A 102 6.14 -10.31 19.37
CA SER A 102 7.46 -10.12 19.97
C SER A 102 7.95 -8.67 19.84
N GLU A 103 8.79 -8.22 20.75
CA GLU A 103 9.38 -6.87 20.68
C GLU A 103 10.12 -6.65 19.34
N VAL A 104 10.82 -7.67 18.84
CA VAL A 104 11.55 -7.60 17.57
C VAL A 104 10.60 -7.40 16.39
N SER A 105 9.44 -8.09 16.35
CA SER A 105 8.45 -7.88 15.29
C SER A 105 7.82 -6.50 15.39
N LYS A 106 7.54 -5.99 16.59
CA LYS A 106 7.00 -4.64 16.81
C LYS A 106 7.98 -3.53 16.40
N GLU A 107 9.27 -3.69 16.70
CA GLU A 107 10.30 -2.72 16.29
C GLU A 107 10.52 -2.69 14.77
N THR A 108 10.23 -3.81 14.11
CA THR A 108 10.47 -3.95 12.67
C THR A 108 9.28 -3.53 11.84
N ALA A 109 8.08 -3.55 12.40
CA ALA A 109 6.81 -3.30 11.71
C ALA A 109 6.53 -1.80 11.53
N ASP A 110 5.81 -1.47 10.44
CA ASP A 110 5.31 -0.13 10.18
C ASP A 110 4.03 0.17 10.94
N MET A 111 3.26 -0.88 11.28
CA MET A 111 2.00 -0.80 12.01
C MET A 111 1.93 -1.85 13.12
N ILE A 112 1.33 -1.48 14.25
CA ILE A 112 1.08 -2.40 15.37
C ILE A 112 -0.43 -2.46 15.63
N LEU A 113 -0.99 -3.67 15.62
CA LEU A 113 -2.40 -3.92 15.95
C LEU A 113 -2.54 -4.07 17.46
N LEU A 114 -3.08 -3.09 18.13
CA LEU A 114 -3.18 -3.06 19.61
C LEU A 114 -4.15 -4.12 20.17
N ASP A 115 -5.12 -4.54 19.38
CA ASP A 115 -6.18 -5.49 19.73
C ASP A 115 -5.96 -6.90 19.17
N ASP A 116 -4.87 -7.11 18.41
CA ASP A 116 -4.56 -8.34 17.68
C ASP A 116 -5.70 -8.83 16.76
N ASP A 117 -6.61 -7.91 16.36
CA ASP A 117 -7.70 -8.23 15.44
C ASP A 117 -7.31 -7.91 14.00
N PHE A 118 -7.34 -8.93 13.14
CA PHE A 118 -7.13 -8.75 11.69
C PHE A 118 -8.16 -7.85 11.03
N GLY A 119 -9.38 -7.75 11.59
CA GLY A 119 -10.40 -6.81 11.11
C GLY A 119 -9.94 -5.36 11.17
N SER A 120 -9.13 -5.01 12.15
CA SER A 120 -8.56 -3.67 12.33
C SER A 120 -7.61 -3.26 11.20
N ILE A 121 -7.03 -4.22 10.46
CA ILE A 121 -6.22 -3.92 9.26
C ILE A 121 -7.08 -3.26 8.18
N VAL A 122 -8.30 -3.77 7.97
CA VAL A 122 -9.22 -3.23 6.97
C VAL A 122 -9.60 -1.80 7.32
N ASN A 123 -9.91 -1.54 8.59
CA ASN A 123 -10.18 -0.20 9.10
C ASN A 123 -8.97 0.73 8.91
N GLY A 124 -7.76 0.22 9.21
CA GLY A 124 -6.53 0.97 9.01
C GLY A 124 -6.28 1.34 7.54
N VAL A 125 -6.59 0.47 6.59
CA VAL A 125 -6.50 0.75 5.16
C VAL A 125 -7.54 1.81 4.74
N GLU A 126 -8.76 1.73 5.25
CA GLU A 126 -9.82 2.70 4.97
C GLU A 126 -9.45 4.09 5.47
N GLU A 127 -9.02 4.21 6.73
CA GLU A 127 -8.55 5.46 7.32
C GLU A 127 -7.32 6.02 6.60
N GLY A 128 -6.37 5.16 6.23
CA GLY A 128 -5.19 5.55 5.45
C GLY A 128 -5.55 6.16 4.09
N ARG A 129 -6.57 5.64 3.41
CA ARG A 129 -7.09 6.24 2.17
C ARG A 129 -7.71 7.61 2.39
N LEU A 130 -8.48 7.79 3.46
CA LEU A 130 -9.06 9.09 3.83
C LEU A 130 -7.98 10.12 4.15
N ILE A 131 -6.95 9.73 4.90
CA ILE A 131 -5.79 10.59 5.21
C ILE A 131 -5.08 11.00 3.92
N PHE A 132 -4.85 10.06 3.00
CA PHE A 132 -4.19 10.33 1.74
C PHE A 132 -5.00 11.29 0.85
N ASP A 133 -6.32 11.13 0.78
CA ASP A 133 -7.20 12.03 0.02
C ASP A 133 -7.22 13.44 0.62
N ASN A 134 -7.21 13.55 1.95
CA ASN A 134 -7.10 14.84 2.63
C ASN A 134 -5.72 15.49 2.41
N LEU A 135 -4.65 14.70 2.42
CA LEU A 135 -3.31 15.18 2.12
C LEU A 135 -3.21 15.72 0.69
N LYS A 136 -3.78 15.01 -0.31
CA LYS A 136 -3.86 15.50 -1.70
C LYS A 136 -4.56 16.86 -1.79
N LYS A 137 -5.70 17.01 -1.10
CA LYS A 137 -6.44 18.29 -1.08
C LYS A 137 -5.61 19.40 -0.44
N SER A 138 -4.93 19.13 0.67
CA SER A 138 -4.06 20.09 1.35
C SER A 138 -2.88 20.51 0.48
N ILE A 139 -2.23 19.56 -0.20
CA ILE A 139 -1.13 19.85 -1.14
C ILE A 139 -1.64 20.69 -2.30
N ALA A 140 -2.76 20.32 -2.90
CA ALA A 140 -3.36 21.09 -3.99
C ALA A 140 -3.69 22.53 -3.58
N TYR A 141 -4.25 22.72 -2.39
CA TYR A 141 -4.53 24.04 -1.83
C TYR A 141 -3.24 24.86 -1.64
N THR A 142 -2.20 24.25 -1.04
CA THR A 142 -0.92 24.92 -0.82
C THR A 142 -0.24 25.34 -2.13
N ILE A 143 -0.27 24.47 -3.14
CA ILE A 143 0.28 24.80 -4.46
C ILE A 143 -0.53 25.93 -5.09
N GLN A 144 -1.85 25.85 -5.03
CA GLN A 144 -2.74 26.85 -5.60
C GLN A 144 -2.59 28.23 -4.92
N SER A 145 -2.32 28.27 -3.63
CA SER A 145 -2.09 29.52 -2.89
C SER A 145 -0.73 30.18 -3.22
N ASN A 146 0.28 29.37 -3.54
CA ASN A 146 1.62 29.89 -3.83
C ASN A 146 1.77 30.41 -5.28
N ILE A 147 0.97 29.91 -6.25
CA ILE A 147 1.02 30.35 -7.64
C ILE A 147 0.77 31.85 -7.79
N PRO A 148 -0.24 32.47 -7.16
CA PRO A 148 -0.46 33.91 -7.24
C PRO A 148 0.65 34.77 -6.63
N GLU A 149 1.37 34.27 -5.63
CA GLU A 149 2.49 35.00 -5.03
C GLU A 149 3.72 35.03 -5.94
N ILE A 150 3.95 33.96 -6.70
CA ILE A 150 5.11 33.85 -7.61
C ILE A 150 4.86 34.61 -8.93
N THR A 151 3.60 34.65 -9.39
CA THR A 151 3.24 35.21 -10.69
C THR A 151 3.59 36.71 -10.84
N PRO A 152 3.30 37.60 -9.86
CA PRO A 152 3.67 39.02 -9.94
C PRO A 152 5.19 39.25 -9.97
N SER A 153 5.92 38.44 -9.19
CA SER A 153 7.39 38.53 -9.16
C SER A 153 8.02 38.13 -10.49
N TRP A 154 7.46 37.14 -11.16
CA TRP A 154 7.89 36.70 -12.50
C TRP A 154 7.54 37.72 -13.56
N HIS A 155 6.35 38.29 -13.50
CA HIS A 155 5.87 39.33 -14.41
C HIS A 155 6.74 40.59 -14.32
N SER A 156 7.06 41.03 -13.10
CA SER A 156 7.95 42.19 -12.85
C SER A 156 9.37 41.97 -13.37
N SER A 157 9.88 40.74 -13.44
CA SER A 157 11.22 40.43 -13.90
C SER A 157 11.36 40.29 -15.43
N TYR A 158 10.26 39.96 -16.13
CA TYR A 158 10.31 39.67 -17.57
C TYR A 158 9.57 40.67 -18.48
N LEU A 159 8.69 41.54 -17.97
CA LEU A 159 8.07 42.58 -18.78
C LEU A 159 8.76 43.92 -18.48
N PRO A 160 9.12 44.67 -19.54
CA PRO A 160 9.60 46.05 -19.38
C PRO A 160 8.48 46.92 -18.80
N SER A 161 8.86 47.94 -18.05
CA SER A 161 8.16 48.85 -17.15
C SER A 161 6.91 49.59 -17.69
N HIS A 162 6.04 48.97 -18.49
CA HIS A 162 4.84 49.57 -19.06
C HIS A 162 3.60 48.69 -18.93
N ALA A 163 3.50 47.85 -17.90
CA ALA A 163 2.24 47.23 -17.57
C ALA A 163 1.40 48.25 -16.79
N PRO A 164 0.13 48.52 -17.20
CA PRO A 164 -0.75 49.42 -16.46
C PRO A 164 -1.01 48.86 -15.08
N ASP A 165 -0.93 49.69 -14.05
CA ASP A 165 -1.13 49.38 -12.65
C ASP A 165 -2.51 48.68 -12.37
N ASP A 166 -3.45 48.82 -13.27
CA ASP A 166 -4.81 48.24 -13.21
C ASP A 166 -4.82 46.70 -13.28
N LEU A 167 -3.83 46.05 -13.91
CA LEU A 167 -3.78 44.60 -14.02
C LEU A 167 -3.36 43.91 -12.72
N LEU A 168 -2.50 44.53 -11.93
CA LEU A 168 -2.07 44.03 -10.63
C LEU A 168 -3.19 44.22 -9.60
N ASP A 169 -3.91 45.33 -9.66
CA ASP A 169 -5.04 45.62 -8.76
C ASP A 169 -6.25 44.69 -9.05
N PHE A 170 -6.48 44.33 -10.33
CA PHE A 170 -7.51 43.38 -10.72
C PHE A 170 -7.23 41.96 -10.24
N SER A 171 -5.99 41.49 -10.35
CA SER A 171 -5.61 40.15 -9.88
C SER A 171 -5.70 40.04 -8.36
N TYR A 172 -5.24 41.06 -7.63
CA TYR A 172 -5.29 41.12 -6.17
C TYR A 172 -6.74 41.20 -5.63
N ARG A 173 -7.61 42.00 -6.24
CA ARG A 173 -9.03 42.14 -5.88
C ARG A 173 -9.86 40.92 -6.23
N SER A 174 -9.55 40.26 -7.35
CA SER A 174 -10.22 39.02 -7.76
C SER A 174 -9.92 37.89 -6.77
N TRP A 175 -8.71 37.83 -6.27
CA TRP A 175 -8.27 36.79 -5.35
C TRP A 175 -8.88 36.96 -3.95
N HIS A 176 -8.87 38.16 -3.40
CA HIS A 176 -9.51 38.47 -2.11
C HIS A 176 -11.03 38.26 -2.11
N ARG A 177 -11.69 38.41 -3.25
CA ARG A 177 -13.13 38.15 -3.38
C ARG A 177 -13.43 36.64 -3.39
N TYR A 178 -12.51 35.82 -3.87
CA TYR A 178 -12.66 34.37 -3.89
C TYR A 178 -12.47 33.76 -2.47
N ASP A 179 -11.56 34.30 -1.71
CA ASP A 179 -11.25 33.82 -0.36
C ASP A 179 -12.39 34.12 0.64
N SER A 180 -12.99 35.31 0.56
CA SER A 180 -14.10 35.67 1.45
C SER A 180 -15.40 34.91 1.16
N SER A 181 -15.64 34.44 -0.06
CA SER A 181 -16.84 33.67 -0.41
C SER A 181 -16.78 32.18 0.02
N ASN A 182 -15.58 31.65 0.30
CA ASN A 182 -15.40 30.27 0.77
C ASN A 182 -15.40 30.13 2.30
N LEU A 183 -15.34 31.23 3.04
CA LEU A 183 -15.40 31.22 4.52
C LEU A 183 -16.83 31.28 5.08
N ASP A 184 -17.79 31.71 4.30
CA ASP A 184 -19.21 31.85 4.71
C ASP A 184 -20.11 30.65 4.34
N GLY A 185 -19.52 29.56 3.80
CA GLY A 185 -20.22 28.35 3.40
C GLY A 185 -20.16 27.25 4.45
N LYS A 186 -20.79 27.47 5.62
CA LYS A 186 -21.25 26.40 6.52
C LYS A 186 -22.68 26.64 6.92
#